data_9e91c26f2a7128e71892dbb2b6cb04cd
#
_entry.id   9e91c26f2a7128e71892dbb2b6cb04cd
#
_cell.length_a   1.000
_cell.length_b   1.000
_cell.length_c   1.000
_cell.angle_alpha   90.00
_cell.angle_beta   90.00
_cell.angle_gamma   90.00
#
_symmetry.space_group_name_H-M   'P 1'
#
loop_
_entity.id
_entity.type
_entity.pdbx_description
1 polymer ?
#
loop_
_entity_poly.entity_id
_entity_poly.type
_entity_poly.pdbx_seq_one_letter_code
_entity_poly.pdbx_strand_id
1 'polypeptide(L)'
;MKADTMPDLPVVEAARQASGMGLRYVSDDAPGIRRRRSGRGFSYRDSDGNIIRDPRVLARIRALAIPPAYRDVWICTSERGHLQATGRDARGRKQYRYHPRWRALRDVDKFDRLVAFGRALPALRRRMRKDLALSGYLRDKVLAIVVTVMSATLMRIGNVEYQRSNRSYGLTTLRNRHASFVRGGGLRLKFRGKSGKEHDIAIGDRRLVRMVRALHQLPGQLLFQYRGNDGELQPVDSGAVNDYLRDSMGEDFTAKDFRTWGATLAAFQQ
;
A
#
# COMPACT_ATOMS: atom_id res chain seq x y z
N MET A 1 15.51 1.07 6.51
CA MET A 1 15.34 0.52 5.14
C MET A 1 13.90 0.05 4.98
N LYS A 2 13.13 0.75 4.14
CA LYS A 2 11.69 0.47 3.93
C LYS A 2 11.54 -0.78 3.07
N ALA A 3 10.62 -1.66 3.43
CA ALA A 3 10.19 -2.77 2.59
C ALA A 3 9.54 -2.21 1.32
N ASP A 4 10.14 -2.44 0.16
CA ASP A 4 9.54 -2.15 -1.13
C ASP A 4 8.37 -3.11 -1.35
N THR A 5 7.16 -2.64 -1.05
CA THR A 5 5.94 -3.35 -1.47
C THR A 5 5.70 -2.98 -2.93
N MET A 6 6.03 -3.90 -3.84
CA MET A 6 5.81 -3.73 -5.28
C MET A 6 4.31 -3.63 -5.60
N PRO A 7 3.90 -2.83 -6.59
CA PRO A 7 2.52 -2.84 -7.05
C PRO A 7 2.13 -4.21 -7.61
N ASP A 8 0.89 -4.65 -7.34
CA ASP A 8 0.30 -5.87 -7.91
C ASP A 8 0.04 -5.65 -9.40
N LEU A 9 1.05 -5.92 -10.23
CA LEU A 9 0.84 -6.10 -11.67
C LEU A 9 0.26 -7.50 -11.90
N PRO A 10 -0.58 -7.68 -12.90
CA PRO A 10 -0.94 -9.01 -13.35
C PRO A 10 0.34 -9.82 -13.59
N VAL A 11 0.38 -11.05 -13.11
CA VAL A 11 1.56 -11.94 -13.18
C VAL A 11 2.11 -12.06 -14.61
N VAL A 12 1.22 -12.07 -15.59
CA VAL A 12 1.59 -12.16 -17.03
C VAL A 12 2.40 -10.94 -17.49
N GLU A 13 1.99 -9.75 -17.11
CA GLU A 13 2.70 -8.53 -17.49
C GLU A 13 4.04 -8.41 -16.76
N ALA A 14 4.08 -8.74 -15.48
CA ALA A 14 5.31 -8.80 -14.70
C ALA A 14 6.31 -9.83 -15.28
N ALA A 15 5.83 -10.98 -15.74
CA ALA A 15 6.65 -12.00 -16.39
C ALA A 15 7.22 -11.52 -17.74
N ARG A 16 6.41 -10.82 -18.54
CA ARG A 16 6.85 -10.21 -19.81
C ARG A 16 7.94 -9.16 -19.57
N GLN A 17 7.74 -8.26 -18.61
CA GLN A 17 8.72 -7.25 -18.27
C GLN A 17 10.04 -7.86 -17.75
N ALA A 18 9.96 -8.89 -16.90
CA ALA A 18 11.15 -9.60 -16.44
C ALA A 18 11.93 -10.22 -17.63
N SER A 19 11.21 -10.88 -18.55
CA SER A 19 11.80 -11.50 -19.75
C SER A 19 12.47 -10.46 -20.64
N GLY A 20 11.86 -9.32 -20.88
CA GLY A 20 12.44 -8.22 -21.67
C GLY A 20 13.77 -7.69 -21.11
N MET A 21 14.04 -7.93 -19.82
CA MET A 21 15.31 -7.55 -19.17
C MET A 21 16.31 -8.70 -19.03
N GLY A 22 16.03 -9.85 -19.62
CA GLY A 22 16.81 -11.07 -19.46
C GLY A 22 16.70 -11.69 -18.05
N LEU A 23 15.63 -11.35 -17.33
CA LEU A 23 15.31 -11.93 -16.02
C LEU A 23 14.21 -12.99 -16.15
N ARG A 24 14.11 -13.83 -15.12
CA ARG A 24 13.01 -14.80 -14.97
C ARG A 24 12.05 -14.32 -13.87
N TYR A 25 10.76 -14.32 -14.16
CA TYR A 25 9.76 -14.13 -13.12
C TYR A 25 9.66 -15.40 -12.28
N VAL A 26 9.85 -15.30 -10.97
CA VAL A 26 9.91 -16.42 -10.02
C VAL A 26 9.06 -16.15 -8.79
N SER A 27 8.44 -17.20 -8.25
CA SER A 27 7.76 -17.17 -6.95
C SER A 27 8.64 -17.79 -5.88
N ASP A 28 8.52 -17.35 -4.64
CA ASP A 28 9.16 -17.97 -3.48
C ASP A 28 8.43 -19.24 -2.96
N ASP A 29 7.32 -19.60 -3.62
CA ASP A 29 6.68 -20.92 -3.47
C ASP A 29 7.43 -22.00 -4.29
N ALA A 30 8.23 -21.59 -5.29
CA ALA A 30 9.05 -22.50 -6.07
C ALA A 30 10.23 -23.05 -5.24
N PRO A 31 10.78 -24.23 -5.64
CA PRO A 31 12.00 -24.75 -5.06
C PRO A 31 13.11 -23.70 -5.01
N GLY A 32 13.82 -23.60 -3.87
CA GLY A 32 14.84 -22.60 -3.67
C GLY A 32 15.77 -22.95 -2.52
N ILE A 33 16.78 -22.12 -2.33
CA ILE A 33 17.76 -22.29 -1.26
C ILE A 33 17.15 -21.82 0.06
N ARG A 34 17.29 -22.62 1.12
CA ARG A 34 16.83 -22.28 2.47
C ARG A 34 18.01 -21.98 3.38
N ARG A 35 17.92 -20.86 4.12
CA ARG A 35 18.91 -20.51 5.16
C ARG A 35 18.55 -21.18 6.47
N ARG A 36 19.53 -21.84 7.11
CA ARG A 36 19.40 -22.44 8.44
C ARG A 36 20.47 -21.84 9.38
N ARG A 37 20.13 -21.65 10.63
CA ARG A 37 21.10 -21.23 11.64
C ARG A 37 22.11 -22.36 11.91
N SER A 38 23.39 -22.04 11.97
CA SER A 38 24.48 -23.00 12.20
C SER A 38 25.54 -22.31 13.08
N GLY A 39 25.58 -22.67 14.36
CA GLY A 39 26.44 -22.00 15.34
C GLY A 39 26.21 -20.48 15.39
N ARG A 40 27.29 -19.72 15.25
CA ARG A 40 27.27 -18.26 15.20
C ARG A 40 26.89 -17.70 13.83
N GLY A 41 26.69 -18.54 12.81
CA GLY A 41 26.41 -18.14 11.43
C GLY A 41 25.22 -18.85 10.83
N PHE A 42 25.28 -19.05 9.51
CA PHE A 42 24.23 -19.68 8.72
C PHE A 42 24.80 -20.71 7.76
N SER A 43 24.08 -21.80 7.58
CA SER A 43 24.25 -22.75 6.48
C SER A 43 23.11 -22.56 5.47
N TYR A 44 23.36 -22.97 4.24
CA TYR A 44 22.41 -22.88 3.15
C TYR A 44 22.18 -24.25 2.56
N ARG A 45 20.94 -24.62 2.32
CA ARG A 45 20.53 -25.91 1.76
C ARG A 45 19.73 -25.70 0.50
N ASP A 46 19.93 -26.57 -0.48
CA ASP A 46 19.11 -26.63 -1.69
C ASP A 46 17.72 -27.24 -1.40
N SER A 47 16.89 -27.41 -2.45
CA SER A 47 15.56 -28.02 -2.37
C SER A 47 15.59 -29.48 -1.87
N ASP A 48 16.68 -30.19 -2.11
CA ASP A 48 16.85 -31.60 -1.75
C ASP A 48 17.47 -31.77 -0.34
N GLY A 49 17.75 -30.63 0.32
CA GLY A 49 18.28 -30.60 1.68
C GLY A 49 19.81 -30.65 1.75
N ASN A 50 20.53 -30.72 0.63
CA ASN A 50 22.00 -30.79 0.59
C ASN A 50 22.60 -29.42 0.96
N ILE A 51 23.70 -29.46 1.67
CA ILE A 51 24.44 -28.24 2.06
C ILE A 51 25.15 -27.66 0.85
N ILE A 52 24.89 -26.39 0.56
CA ILE A 52 25.57 -25.65 -0.49
C ILE A 52 26.97 -25.29 -0.01
N ARG A 53 27.99 -25.75 -0.78
CA ARG A 53 29.41 -25.49 -0.54
C ARG A 53 30.07 -24.69 -1.65
N ASP A 54 29.38 -24.51 -2.81
CA ASP A 54 29.93 -23.76 -3.94
C ASP A 54 30.26 -22.32 -3.52
N PRO A 55 31.52 -21.88 -3.62
CA PRO A 55 31.94 -20.55 -3.22
C PRO A 55 31.26 -19.43 -4.01
N ARG A 56 30.93 -19.66 -5.29
CA ARG A 56 30.23 -18.68 -6.15
C ARG A 56 28.82 -18.45 -5.66
N VAL A 57 28.07 -19.52 -5.37
CA VAL A 57 26.72 -19.43 -4.82
C VAL A 57 26.73 -18.75 -3.46
N LEU A 58 27.66 -19.10 -2.60
CA LEU A 58 27.78 -18.48 -1.27
C LEU A 58 28.18 -17.01 -1.34
N ALA A 59 29.03 -16.61 -2.29
CA ALA A 59 29.38 -15.21 -2.53
C ALA A 59 28.16 -14.41 -3.00
N ARG A 60 27.37 -14.96 -3.95
CA ARG A 60 26.11 -14.35 -4.38
C ARG A 60 25.14 -14.17 -3.20
N ILE A 61 24.95 -15.20 -2.38
CA ILE A 61 24.05 -15.12 -1.22
C ILE A 61 24.50 -14.03 -0.24
N ARG A 62 25.79 -13.91 0.02
CA ARG A 62 26.35 -12.85 0.87
C ARG A 62 26.07 -11.47 0.30
N ALA A 63 26.22 -11.29 -1.02
CA ALA A 63 25.93 -10.03 -1.72
C ALA A 63 24.45 -9.58 -1.62
N LEU A 64 23.49 -10.52 -1.39
CA LEU A 64 22.09 -10.17 -1.14
C LEU A 64 21.87 -9.44 0.20
N ALA A 65 22.86 -9.43 1.09
CA ALA A 65 22.82 -8.74 2.38
C ALA A 65 21.52 -9.01 3.18
N ILE A 66 21.13 -10.29 3.29
CA ILE A 66 19.91 -10.67 4.00
C ILE A 66 20.15 -10.52 5.50
N PRO A 67 19.38 -9.68 6.21
CA PRO A 67 19.60 -9.42 7.63
C PRO A 67 19.64 -10.72 8.47
N PRO A 68 20.56 -10.84 9.45
CA PRO A 68 20.63 -12.02 10.32
C PRO A 68 19.33 -12.30 11.09
N ALA A 69 18.60 -11.26 11.45
CA ALA A 69 17.33 -11.34 12.19
C ALA A 69 16.15 -11.92 11.37
N TYR A 70 16.31 -12.07 10.04
CA TYR A 70 15.23 -12.64 9.23
C TYR A 70 15.09 -14.14 9.48
N ARG A 71 13.85 -14.61 9.49
CA ARG A 71 13.47 -16.04 9.59
C ARG A 71 12.84 -16.50 8.28
N ASP A 72 12.67 -17.81 8.11
CA ASP A 72 12.02 -18.43 6.94
C ASP A 72 12.58 -17.94 5.61
N VAL A 73 13.91 -17.80 5.55
CA VAL A 73 14.57 -17.23 4.37
C VAL A 73 14.56 -18.23 3.23
N TRP A 74 13.96 -17.80 2.11
CA TRP A 74 14.06 -18.43 0.80
C TRP A 74 14.97 -17.58 -0.10
N ILE A 75 15.78 -18.24 -0.93
CA ILE A 75 16.70 -17.58 -1.87
C ILE A 75 16.54 -18.27 -3.23
N CYS A 76 16.38 -17.48 -4.27
CA CYS A 76 16.27 -17.97 -5.64
C CYS A 76 17.56 -18.72 -6.04
N THR A 77 17.41 -19.89 -6.68
CA THR A 77 18.54 -20.67 -7.21
C THR A 77 19.21 -19.94 -8.37
N SER A 78 18.44 -19.22 -9.19
CA SER A 78 18.94 -18.47 -10.35
C SER A 78 19.35 -17.05 -9.98
N GLU A 79 20.52 -16.62 -10.43
CA GLU A 79 20.95 -15.22 -10.37
C GLU A 79 20.08 -14.28 -11.24
N ARG A 80 19.41 -14.84 -12.27
CA ARG A 80 18.50 -14.11 -13.15
C ARG A 80 17.05 -14.05 -12.64
N GLY A 81 16.75 -14.57 -11.44
CA GLY A 81 15.43 -14.39 -10.85
C GLY A 81 15.14 -12.92 -10.56
N HIS A 82 13.96 -12.38 -10.96
CA HIS A 82 13.57 -11.01 -10.62
C HIS A 82 13.46 -10.83 -9.09
N LEU A 83 12.99 -11.87 -8.39
CA LEU A 83 12.98 -11.99 -6.94
C LEU A 83 14.17 -12.84 -6.51
N GLN A 84 15.11 -12.28 -5.77
CA GLN A 84 16.34 -12.94 -5.37
C GLN A 84 16.24 -13.60 -4.00
N ALA A 85 15.50 -13.02 -3.06
CA ALA A 85 15.23 -13.66 -1.78
C ALA A 85 13.97 -13.10 -1.11
N THR A 86 13.37 -13.90 -0.23
CA THR A 86 12.38 -13.48 0.75
C THR A 86 12.79 -13.89 2.15
N GLY A 87 12.17 -13.31 3.16
CA GLY A 87 12.33 -13.70 4.56
C GLY A 87 11.38 -12.92 5.45
N ARG A 88 11.22 -13.36 6.70
CA ARG A 88 10.39 -12.67 7.69
C ARG A 88 11.26 -11.89 8.65
N ASP A 89 10.95 -10.61 8.83
CA ASP A 89 11.66 -9.77 9.83
C ASP A 89 11.26 -10.14 11.27
N ALA A 90 11.85 -9.45 12.26
CA ALA A 90 11.58 -9.69 13.67
C ALA A 90 10.09 -9.51 14.08
N ARG A 91 9.31 -8.79 13.25
CA ARG A 91 7.86 -8.59 13.44
C ARG A 91 7.02 -9.58 12.63
N GLY A 92 7.62 -10.63 12.05
CA GLY A 92 6.95 -11.63 11.23
C GLY A 92 6.54 -11.15 9.82
N ARG A 93 6.90 -9.92 9.42
CA ARG A 93 6.53 -9.36 8.12
C ARG A 93 7.41 -9.92 7.02
N LYS A 94 6.81 -10.39 5.92
CA LYS A 94 7.54 -10.85 4.74
C LYS A 94 8.27 -9.68 4.08
N GLN A 95 9.55 -9.86 3.84
CA GLN A 95 10.46 -8.92 3.22
C GLN A 95 11.02 -9.52 1.95
N TYR A 96 11.34 -8.68 0.96
CA TYR A 96 11.73 -9.10 -0.37
C TYR A 96 13.08 -8.48 -0.74
N ARG A 97 13.88 -9.25 -1.51
CA ARG A 97 15.11 -8.80 -2.16
C ARG A 97 14.97 -9.03 -3.65
N TYR A 98 14.84 -7.96 -4.39
CA TYR A 98 14.70 -8.00 -5.85
C TYR A 98 16.05 -7.85 -6.55
N HIS A 99 16.12 -8.35 -7.78
CA HIS A 99 17.27 -8.14 -8.65
C HIS A 99 17.46 -6.63 -8.93
N PRO A 100 18.72 -6.10 -8.98
CA PRO A 100 18.97 -4.67 -9.20
C PRO A 100 18.29 -4.11 -10.45
N ARG A 101 18.36 -4.83 -11.60
CA ARG A 101 17.69 -4.41 -12.84
C ARG A 101 16.19 -4.31 -12.67
N TRP A 102 15.56 -5.27 -11.99
CA TRP A 102 14.13 -5.23 -11.72
C TRP A 102 13.73 -4.03 -10.87
N ARG A 103 14.55 -3.69 -9.87
CA ARG A 103 14.32 -2.52 -9.04
C ARG A 103 14.44 -1.22 -9.85
N ALA A 104 15.48 -1.10 -10.69
CA ALA A 104 15.69 0.08 -11.53
C ALA A 104 14.52 0.33 -12.48
N LEU A 105 13.99 -0.73 -13.15
CA LEU A 105 12.80 -0.60 -13.99
C LEU A 105 11.61 -0.06 -13.20
N ARG A 106 11.36 -0.62 -12.03
CA ARG A 106 10.23 -0.20 -11.19
C ARG A 106 10.37 1.22 -10.65
N ASP A 107 11.58 1.70 -10.49
CA ASP A 107 11.81 3.09 -10.09
C ASP A 107 11.53 4.05 -11.26
N VAL A 108 11.90 3.71 -12.49
CA VAL A 108 11.56 4.49 -13.71
C VAL A 108 10.03 4.53 -13.89
N ASP A 109 9.36 3.38 -13.93
CA ASP A 109 7.90 3.29 -14.05
C ASP A 109 7.18 4.15 -12.99
N LYS A 110 7.74 4.21 -11.78
CA LYS A 110 7.18 5.01 -10.70
C LYS A 110 7.22 6.51 -10.98
N PHE A 111 8.29 7.02 -11.58
CA PHE A 111 8.41 8.45 -11.91
C PHE A 111 7.51 8.83 -13.08
N ASP A 112 7.46 8.02 -14.14
CA ASP A 112 6.57 8.25 -15.28
C ASP A 112 5.10 8.24 -14.83
N ARG A 113 4.74 7.29 -13.97
CA ARG A 113 3.42 7.19 -13.36
C ARG A 113 3.07 8.42 -12.51
N LEU A 114 4.05 9.05 -11.83
CA LEU A 114 3.82 10.29 -11.06
C LEU A 114 3.47 11.46 -11.98
N VAL A 115 4.15 11.60 -13.10
CA VAL A 115 3.85 12.67 -14.07
C VAL A 115 2.43 12.48 -14.63
N ALA A 116 2.09 11.25 -15.05
CA ALA A 116 0.75 10.90 -15.52
C ALA A 116 -0.32 11.18 -14.44
N PHE A 117 -0.06 10.77 -13.19
CA PHE A 117 -0.93 11.06 -12.04
C PHE A 117 -1.18 12.57 -11.87
N GLY A 118 -0.10 13.38 -11.90
CA GLY A 118 -0.21 14.84 -11.79
C GLY A 118 -1.07 15.45 -12.90
N ARG A 119 -0.92 14.98 -14.14
CA ARG A 119 -1.72 15.41 -15.29
C ARG A 119 -3.20 15.03 -15.17
N ALA A 120 -3.52 13.91 -14.55
CA ALA A 120 -4.87 13.43 -14.34
C ALA A 120 -5.60 14.09 -13.16
N LEU A 121 -4.89 14.71 -12.19
CA LEU A 121 -5.48 15.37 -11.02
C LEU A 121 -6.56 16.41 -11.33
N PRO A 122 -6.47 17.25 -12.39
CA PRO A 122 -7.53 18.19 -12.73
C PRO A 122 -8.87 17.52 -13.04
N ALA A 123 -8.87 16.36 -13.71
CA ALA A 123 -10.06 15.58 -14.01
C ALA A 123 -10.71 15.05 -12.71
N LEU A 124 -9.92 14.46 -11.84
CA LEU A 124 -10.38 14.03 -10.52
C LEU A 124 -10.98 15.18 -9.70
N ARG A 125 -10.31 16.33 -9.66
CA ARG A 125 -10.81 17.51 -8.93
C ARG A 125 -12.15 18.04 -9.48
N ARG A 126 -12.37 17.96 -10.79
CA ARG A 126 -13.67 18.31 -11.40
C ARG A 126 -14.75 17.33 -10.97
N ARG A 127 -14.48 16.03 -11.04
CA ARG A 127 -15.41 14.98 -10.61
C ARG A 127 -15.75 15.13 -9.13
N MET A 128 -14.76 15.27 -8.26
CA MET A 128 -14.97 15.48 -6.83
C MET A 128 -15.84 16.70 -6.53
N ARG A 129 -15.62 17.85 -7.21
CA ARG A 129 -16.46 19.04 -7.01
C ARG A 129 -17.92 18.79 -7.35
N LYS A 130 -18.19 18.07 -8.44
CA LYS A 130 -19.55 17.68 -8.85
C LYS A 130 -20.18 16.77 -7.79
N ASP A 131 -19.48 15.74 -7.37
CA ASP A 131 -20.02 14.73 -6.48
C ASP A 131 -20.19 15.25 -5.04
N LEU A 132 -19.32 16.14 -4.56
CA LEU A 132 -19.48 16.81 -3.27
C LEU A 132 -20.70 17.75 -3.21
N ALA A 133 -21.22 18.17 -4.36
CA ALA A 133 -22.43 19.00 -4.44
C ALA A 133 -23.74 18.19 -4.40
N LEU A 134 -23.67 16.86 -4.56
CA LEU A 134 -24.84 15.97 -4.49
C LEU A 134 -25.57 16.09 -3.15
N SER A 135 -26.87 15.86 -3.14
CA SER A 135 -27.69 15.79 -1.93
C SER A 135 -27.50 14.46 -1.20
N GLY A 136 -27.82 14.41 0.08
CA GLY A 136 -27.81 13.18 0.88
C GLY A 136 -26.41 12.54 1.03
N TYR A 137 -26.40 11.24 1.29
CA TYR A 137 -25.21 10.43 1.52
C TYR A 137 -25.04 9.35 0.43
N LEU A 138 -25.20 9.77 -0.82
CA LEU A 138 -25.03 8.91 -1.99
C LEU A 138 -23.59 8.41 -2.10
N ARG A 139 -23.40 7.23 -2.70
CA ARG A 139 -22.10 6.56 -2.87
C ARG A 139 -21.02 7.51 -3.41
N ASP A 140 -21.28 8.17 -4.53
CA ASP A 140 -20.30 9.03 -5.20
C ASP A 140 -19.91 10.25 -4.34
N LYS A 141 -20.88 10.84 -3.63
CA LYS A 141 -20.58 11.92 -2.69
C LYS A 141 -19.67 11.46 -1.54
N VAL A 142 -19.96 10.31 -0.95
CA VAL A 142 -19.17 9.80 0.16
C VAL A 142 -17.78 9.38 -0.32
N LEU A 143 -17.66 8.78 -1.51
CA LEU A 143 -16.36 8.50 -2.13
C LEU A 143 -15.55 9.77 -2.37
N ALA A 144 -16.18 10.84 -2.87
CA ALA A 144 -15.54 12.15 -3.03
C ALA A 144 -15.06 12.74 -1.70
N ILE A 145 -15.83 12.58 -0.60
CA ILE A 145 -15.40 12.98 0.76
C ILE A 145 -14.18 12.17 1.19
N VAL A 146 -14.20 10.84 1.03
CA VAL A 146 -13.08 9.94 1.38
C VAL A 146 -11.82 10.32 0.62
N VAL A 147 -11.92 10.55 -0.70
CA VAL A 147 -10.79 10.97 -1.54
C VAL A 147 -10.28 12.35 -1.14
N THR A 148 -11.17 13.28 -0.74
CA THR A 148 -10.78 14.59 -0.22
C THR A 148 -9.97 14.46 1.08
N VAL A 149 -10.44 13.64 2.04
CA VAL A 149 -9.70 13.36 3.28
C VAL A 149 -8.35 12.70 2.96
N MET A 150 -8.33 11.74 2.03
CA MET A 150 -7.11 11.05 1.62
C MET A 150 -6.10 12.03 1.00
N SER A 151 -6.56 12.93 0.14
CA SER A 151 -5.72 13.95 -0.50
C SER A 151 -5.12 14.92 0.51
N ALA A 152 -5.91 15.34 1.51
CA ALA A 152 -5.48 16.28 2.55
C ALA A 152 -4.51 15.64 3.58
N THR A 153 -4.61 14.34 3.82
CA THR A 153 -3.91 13.68 4.94
C THR A 153 -2.87 12.66 4.51
N LEU A 154 -2.88 12.23 3.27
CA LEU A 154 -2.06 11.16 2.72
C LEU A 154 -2.17 9.84 3.53
N MET A 155 -3.30 9.64 4.21
CA MET A 155 -3.58 8.41 4.95
C MET A 155 -3.61 7.19 4.02
N ARG A 156 -3.29 6.03 4.57
CA ARG A 156 -3.53 4.76 3.86
C ARG A 156 -5.01 4.49 3.77
N ILE A 157 -5.45 3.93 2.65
CA ILE A 157 -6.87 3.65 2.40
C ILE A 157 -7.46 2.68 3.43
N GLY A 158 -6.72 1.66 3.86
CA GLY A 158 -7.20 0.62 4.77
C GLY A 158 -7.65 -0.63 4.02
N ASN A 159 -7.77 -1.71 4.78
CA ASN A 159 -8.31 -2.99 4.32
C ASN A 159 -8.90 -3.73 5.54
N VAL A 160 -10.07 -4.32 5.35
CA VAL A 160 -10.83 -5.02 6.42
C VAL A 160 -10.05 -6.23 6.96
N GLU A 161 -9.35 -6.97 6.09
CA GLU A 161 -8.56 -8.12 6.49
C GLU A 161 -7.39 -7.73 7.41
N TYR A 162 -6.67 -6.66 7.07
CA TYR A 162 -5.62 -6.11 7.95
C TYR A 162 -6.16 -5.54 9.25
N GLN A 163 -7.37 -4.99 9.23
CA GLN A 163 -8.04 -4.54 10.45
C GLN A 163 -8.34 -5.72 11.38
N ARG A 164 -8.85 -6.83 10.83
CA ARG A 164 -9.18 -8.04 11.60
C ARG A 164 -7.92 -8.72 12.15
N SER A 165 -6.90 -8.92 11.32
CA SER A 165 -5.68 -9.66 11.69
C SER A 165 -4.71 -8.88 12.56
N ASN A 166 -4.58 -7.56 12.37
CA ASN A 166 -3.54 -6.76 13.00
C ASN A 166 -4.06 -5.58 13.83
N ARG A 167 -5.37 -5.42 13.96
CA ARG A 167 -6.01 -4.25 14.61
C ARG A 167 -5.46 -2.92 14.09
N SER A 168 -5.12 -2.87 12.78
CA SER A 168 -4.58 -1.70 12.10
C SER A 168 -5.63 -1.07 11.21
N TYR A 169 -5.82 0.23 11.34
CA TYR A 169 -6.86 0.98 10.63
C TYR A 169 -6.25 1.81 9.50
N GLY A 170 -7.06 2.08 8.49
CA GLY A 170 -6.85 3.05 7.46
C GLY A 170 -8.16 3.74 7.16
N LEU A 171 -8.19 4.63 6.18
CA LEU A 171 -9.29 5.56 5.96
C LEU A 171 -10.66 4.88 5.88
N THR A 172 -10.82 3.84 5.05
CA THR A 172 -12.10 3.12 4.88
C THR A 172 -12.50 2.24 6.08
N THR A 173 -11.57 1.97 6.99
CA THR A 173 -11.82 1.15 8.18
C THR A 173 -11.86 1.97 9.47
N LEU A 174 -11.81 3.31 9.38
CA LEU A 174 -11.99 4.16 10.54
C LEU A 174 -13.39 3.99 11.13
N ARG A 175 -13.45 4.06 12.47
CA ARG A 175 -14.69 4.04 13.23
C ARG A 175 -14.97 5.42 13.80
N ASN A 176 -16.22 5.69 14.16
CA ASN A 176 -16.65 6.95 14.78
C ASN A 176 -15.80 7.32 16.00
N ARG A 177 -15.42 6.36 16.84
CA ARG A 177 -14.53 6.57 18.00
C ARG A 177 -13.12 7.08 17.67
N HIS A 178 -12.68 6.99 16.40
CA HIS A 178 -11.39 7.51 15.97
C HIS A 178 -11.44 8.98 15.57
N ALA A 179 -12.64 9.56 15.44
CA ALA A 179 -12.86 10.93 15.05
C ALA A 179 -13.32 11.75 16.26
N SER A 180 -12.67 12.86 16.54
CA SER A 180 -13.07 13.83 17.53
C SER A 180 -13.14 15.24 16.92
N PHE A 181 -14.25 15.94 17.20
CA PHE A 181 -14.48 17.29 16.69
C PHE A 181 -14.15 18.30 17.78
N VAL A 182 -13.14 19.13 17.50
CA VAL A 182 -12.65 20.10 18.50
C VAL A 182 -13.41 21.42 18.42
N ARG A 183 -13.44 22.16 19.56
CA ARG A 183 -13.96 23.53 19.60
C ARG A 183 -13.17 24.40 18.62
N GLY A 184 -13.87 25.27 17.86
CA GLY A 184 -13.25 26.06 16.78
C GLY A 184 -13.32 25.42 15.40
N GLY A 185 -13.91 24.21 15.24
CA GLY A 185 -14.31 23.66 13.93
C GLY A 185 -13.28 22.73 13.29
N GLY A 186 -12.36 22.15 14.07
CA GLY A 186 -11.40 21.14 13.60
C GLY A 186 -11.90 19.70 13.76
N LEU A 187 -11.29 18.79 13.03
CA LEU A 187 -11.42 17.34 13.17
C LEU A 187 -10.05 16.75 13.51
N ARG A 188 -10.01 15.85 14.46
CA ARG A 188 -8.83 15.09 14.85
C ARG A 188 -9.09 13.60 14.71
N LEU A 189 -8.24 12.92 13.93
CA LEU A 189 -8.31 11.48 13.68
C LEU A 189 -7.20 10.77 14.44
N LYS A 190 -7.57 9.98 15.48
CA LYS A 190 -6.64 9.18 16.27
C LYS A 190 -6.88 7.70 16.06
N PHE A 191 -5.87 6.98 15.60
CA PHE A 191 -6.00 5.56 15.32
C PHE A 191 -4.65 4.87 15.20
N ARG A 192 -4.64 3.55 15.42
CA ARG A 192 -3.48 2.70 15.19
C ARG A 192 -3.42 2.25 13.73
N GLY A 193 -2.39 2.67 13.01
CA GLY A 193 -2.20 2.36 11.59
C GLY A 193 -1.23 1.21 11.34
N LYS A 194 -0.76 1.10 10.09
CA LYS A 194 0.17 0.05 9.62
C LYS A 194 1.40 -0.05 10.53
N SER A 195 1.77 -1.28 10.85
CA SER A 195 2.90 -1.62 11.73
C SER A 195 2.74 -1.14 13.18
N GLY A 196 1.49 -0.95 13.62
CA GLY A 196 1.17 -0.54 14.99
C GLY A 196 1.49 0.91 15.32
N LYS A 197 1.78 1.75 14.33
CA LYS A 197 2.05 3.17 14.55
C LYS A 197 0.77 3.90 14.92
N GLU A 198 0.82 4.68 16.00
CA GLU A 198 -0.24 5.61 16.35
C GLU A 198 -0.21 6.81 15.40
N HIS A 199 -1.40 7.18 14.92
CA HIS A 199 -1.63 8.35 14.09
C HIS A 199 -2.50 9.33 14.85
N ASP A 200 -2.15 10.61 14.76
CA ASP A 200 -2.89 11.73 15.30
C ASP A 200 -2.88 12.83 14.25
N ILE A 201 -3.97 12.95 13.49
CA ILE A 201 -4.06 13.78 12.30
C ILE A 201 -5.12 14.85 12.52
N ALA A 202 -4.72 16.12 12.42
CA ALA A 202 -5.62 17.25 12.49
C ALA A 202 -6.05 17.72 11.09
N ILE A 203 -7.32 18.02 10.93
CA ILE A 203 -7.93 18.58 9.71
C ILE A 203 -8.63 19.88 10.09
N GLY A 204 -8.17 21.00 9.51
CA GLY A 204 -8.69 22.35 9.78
C GLY A 204 -9.68 22.86 8.73
N ASP A 205 -9.79 22.22 7.57
CA ASP A 205 -10.74 22.65 6.53
C ASP A 205 -12.18 22.51 7.03
N ARG A 206 -12.82 23.65 7.26
CA ARG A 206 -14.16 23.71 7.85
C ARG A 206 -15.23 23.02 6.98
N ARG A 207 -15.09 23.05 5.66
CA ARG A 207 -16.02 22.40 4.74
C ARG A 207 -15.89 20.88 4.86
N LEU A 208 -14.67 20.39 4.82
CA LEU A 208 -14.37 18.95 4.97
C LEU A 208 -14.79 18.44 6.35
N VAL A 209 -14.51 19.19 7.41
CA VAL A 209 -14.92 18.85 8.78
C VAL A 209 -16.43 18.73 8.90
N ARG A 210 -17.20 19.66 8.28
CA ARG A 210 -18.68 19.58 8.28
C ARG A 210 -19.19 18.33 7.58
N MET A 211 -18.60 17.98 6.43
CA MET A 211 -18.97 16.77 5.69
C MET A 211 -18.69 15.50 6.48
N VAL A 212 -17.51 15.39 7.09
CA VAL A 212 -17.15 14.23 7.92
C VAL A 212 -18.01 14.17 9.19
N ARG A 213 -18.35 15.31 9.79
CA ARG A 213 -19.26 15.36 10.94
C ARG A 213 -20.65 14.84 10.61
N ALA A 214 -21.15 15.18 9.44
CA ALA A 214 -22.45 14.69 8.98
C ALA A 214 -22.45 13.16 8.78
N LEU A 215 -21.36 12.58 8.24
CA LEU A 215 -21.22 11.13 8.13
C LEU A 215 -21.08 10.46 9.50
N HIS A 216 -20.37 11.09 10.43
CA HIS A 216 -20.21 10.58 11.80
C HIS A 216 -21.54 10.46 12.56
N GLN A 217 -22.56 11.23 12.20
CA GLN A 217 -23.90 11.19 12.80
C GLN A 217 -24.78 10.06 12.24
N LEU A 218 -24.35 9.38 11.17
CA LEU A 218 -25.09 8.25 10.65
C LEU A 218 -25.06 7.06 11.63
N PRO A 219 -26.09 6.21 11.65
CA PRO A 219 -26.11 5.01 12.47
C PRO A 219 -24.91 4.09 12.15
N GLY A 220 -24.47 3.32 13.15
CA GLY A 220 -23.39 2.36 12.99
C GLY A 220 -22.05 2.86 13.54
N GLN A 221 -21.01 2.04 13.38
CA GLN A 221 -19.69 2.26 13.96
C GLN A 221 -18.64 2.80 12.98
N LEU A 222 -18.87 2.62 11.68
CA LEU A 222 -17.92 3.04 10.65
C LEU A 222 -18.09 4.52 10.36
N LEU A 223 -16.97 5.23 10.20
CA LEU A 223 -16.98 6.66 9.93
C LEU A 223 -17.43 6.99 8.51
N PHE A 224 -17.11 6.13 7.55
CA PHE A 224 -17.43 6.34 6.14
C PHE A 224 -18.41 5.27 5.65
N GLN A 225 -19.65 5.67 5.52
CA GLN A 225 -20.75 4.86 5.04
C GLN A 225 -21.59 5.70 4.06
N TYR A 226 -22.18 5.06 3.08
CA TYR A 226 -23.10 5.68 2.14
C TYR A 226 -24.46 4.95 2.16
N ARG A 227 -25.50 5.62 1.71
CA ARG A 227 -26.82 5.04 1.57
C ARG A 227 -26.94 4.38 0.20
N GLY A 228 -27.17 3.07 0.19
CA GLY A 228 -27.44 2.28 -1.01
C GLY A 228 -28.81 2.62 -1.65
N ASN A 229 -29.07 2.05 -2.80
CA ASN A 229 -30.35 2.22 -3.50
C ASN A 229 -31.55 1.61 -2.73
N ASP A 230 -31.28 0.63 -1.89
CA ASP A 230 -32.22 0.01 -0.95
C ASP A 230 -32.49 0.86 0.31
N GLY A 231 -31.81 2.00 0.43
CA GLY A 231 -31.89 2.88 1.60
C GLY A 231 -30.98 2.45 2.76
N GLU A 232 -30.36 1.26 2.70
CA GLU A 232 -29.48 0.75 3.74
C GLU A 232 -28.09 1.41 3.73
N LEU A 233 -27.45 1.48 4.90
CA LEU A 233 -26.10 2.00 5.02
C LEU A 233 -25.07 0.94 4.66
N GLN A 234 -24.23 1.24 3.69
CA GLN A 234 -23.17 0.37 3.20
C GLN A 234 -21.80 0.99 3.50
N PRO A 235 -20.81 0.18 3.91
CA PRO A 235 -19.46 0.67 4.17
C PRO A 235 -18.75 1.04 2.86
N VAL A 236 -17.92 2.08 2.93
CA VAL A 236 -16.95 2.34 1.86
C VAL A 236 -15.78 1.36 2.02
N ASP A 237 -15.46 0.61 0.98
CA ASP A 237 -14.29 -0.25 0.92
C ASP A 237 -13.16 0.33 0.05
N SER A 238 -11.99 -0.30 0.10
CA SER A 238 -10.82 0.14 -0.67
C SER A 238 -10.99 -0.07 -2.18
N GLY A 239 -11.75 -1.06 -2.60
CA GLY A 239 -12.07 -1.34 -4.01
C GLY A 239 -12.86 -0.19 -4.59
N ALA A 240 -13.98 0.18 -3.94
CA ALA A 240 -14.84 1.29 -4.37
C ALA A 240 -14.08 2.62 -4.51
N VAL A 241 -13.11 2.90 -3.62
CA VAL A 241 -12.29 4.10 -3.73
C VAL A 241 -11.34 4.02 -4.94
N ASN A 242 -10.71 2.87 -5.17
CA ASN A 242 -9.83 2.70 -6.34
C ASN A 242 -10.62 2.76 -7.65
N ASP A 243 -11.83 2.20 -7.70
CA ASP A 243 -12.72 2.30 -8.87
C ASP A 243 -13.07 3.76 -9.15
N TYR A 244 -13.46 4.51 -8.11
CA TYR A 244 -13.74 5.94 -8.25
C TYR A 244 -12.54 6.74 -8.80
N LEU A 245 -11.33 6.41 -8.39
CA LEU A 245 -10.12 7.04 -8.90
C LEU A 245 -9.90 6.70 -10.38
N ARG A 246 -10.00 5.42 -10.78
CA ARG A 246 -9.86 4.98 -12.17
C ARG A 246 -10.88 5.66 -13.08
N ASP A 247 -12.15 5.63 -12.70
CA ASP A 247 -13.24 6.24 -13.46
C ASP A 247 -13.06 7.76 -13.62
N SER A 248 -12.49 8.41 -12.60
CA SER A 248 -12.31 9.86 -12.60
C SER A 248 -11.07 10.34 -13.36
N MET A 249 -10.02 9.50 -13.42
CA MET A 249 -8.70 9.87 -13.94
C MET A 249 -8.40 9.24 -15.31
N GLY A 250 -9.18 8.25 -15.73
CA GLY A 250 -9.03 7.57 -17.03
C GLY A 250 -7.84 6.63 -17.11
N GLU A 251 -7.19 6.32 -15.99
CA GLU A 251 -6.03 5.43 -15.90
C GLU A 251 -6.10 4.60 -14.59
N ASP A 252 -5.33 3.51 -14.53
CA ASP A 252 -5.32 2.60 -13.37
C ASP A 252 -4.58 3.18 -12.16
N PHE A 253 -4.99 4.37 -11.72
CA PHE A 253 -4.50 4.98 -10.49
C PHE A 253 -5.22 4.45 -9.26
N THR A 254 -4.49 4.40 -8.15
CA THR A 254 -4.96 3.88 -6.88
C THR A 254 -4.69 4.85 -5.73
N ALA A 255 -5.28 4.59 -4.58
CA ALA A 255 -5.02 5.33 -3.34
C ALA A 255 -3.52 5.36 -2.95
N LYS A 256 -2.70 4.40 -3.43
CA LYS A 256 -1.25 4.37 -3.21
C LYS A 256 -0.55 5.51 -3.94
N ASP A 257 -1.03 5.88 -5.12
CA ASP A 257 -0.43 6.93 -5.96
C ASP A 257 -0.50 8.30 -5.28
N PHE A 258 -1.58 8.60 -4.54
CA PHE A 258 -1.66 9.80 -3.70
C PHE A 258 -0.53 9.92 -2.69
N ARG A 259 -0.16 8.81 -2.06
CA ARG A 259 0.92 8.82 -1.06
C ARG A 259 2.28 9.03 -1.70
N THR A 260 2.49 8.44 -2.87
CA THR A 260 3.72 8.63 -3.63
C THR A 260 3.81 10.08 -4.11
N TRP A 261 2.72 10.60 -4.68
CA TRP A 261 2.60 12.01 -5.10
C TRP A 261 2.85 12.99 -3.95
N GLY A 262 2.14 12.83 -2.83
CA GLY A 262 2.30 13.71 -1.68
C GLY A 262 3.69 13.67 -1.05
N ALA A 263 4.32 12.49 -0.99
CA ALA A 263 5.71 12.36 -0.52
C ALA A 263 6.69 13.06 -1.47
N THR A 264 6.45 12.98 -2.77
CA THR A 264 7.27 13.68 -3.78
C THR A 264 7.14 15.20 -3.65
N LEU A 265 5.90 15.72 -3.54
CA LEU A 265 5.68 17.15 -3.33
C LEU A 265 6.34 17.65 -2.05
N ALA A 266 6.21 16.90 -0.94
CA ALA A 266 6.84 17.27 0.32
C ALA A 266 8.38 17.31 0.23
N ALA A 267 8.99 16.46 -0.59
CA ALA A 267 10.43 16.47 -0.82
C ALA A 267 10.91 17.66 -1.67
N PHE A 268 10.05 18.19 -2.55
CA PHE A 268 10.37 19.39 -3.33
C PHE A 268 10.17 20.72 -2.56
N GLN A 269 9.46 20.69 -1.44
CA GLN A 269 9.20 21.88 -0.60
C GLN A 269 10.25 22.08 0.51
N GLN A 270 11.19 21.15 0.69
CA GLN A 270 12.34 21.24 1.60
C GLN A 270 13.57 21.81 0.90
#